data_c28f7f827d09ac514767d09d9912bb15
#
_entry.id   c28f7f827d09ac514767d09d9912bb15
#
_cell.length_a   1.000
_cell.length_b   1.000
_cell.length_c   1.000
_cell.angle_alpha   90.00
_cell.angle_beta   90.00
_cell.angle_gamma   90.00
#
_symmetry.space_group_name_H-M   'P 1'
#
loop_
_entity.id
_entity.type
_entity.pdbx_description
1 polymer ?
#
loop_
_entity_poly.entity_id
_entity_poly.type
_entity_poly.pdbx_seq_one_letter_code
_entity_poly.pdbx_strand_id
1 'polypeptide(L)'
;MSGHNQARIIWSLAALRDIVRLRNFIEPHNLDASRRAAEALKKAASILMEHPAIGKIVEGRQEREIFVPFGQRGYAMRYRVQDDTVIILRIWHGLEDR
;
A
#
# COMPACT_ATOMS: atom_id res chain seq x y z
N MET A 1 22.13 15.59 -11.90
CA MET A 1 21.54 15.46 -11.71
C MET A 1 21.01 15.11 -11.27
N SER A 2 20.87 15.26 -11.21
CA SER A 2 20.11 15.06 -10.79
C SER A 2 19.50 14.54 -10.57
N GLY A 3 19.49 14.45 -10.40
CA GLY A 3 18.82 13.76 -10.28
C GLY A 3 17.91 13.74 -9.87
N HIS A 4 17.55 13.92 -9.82
CA HIS A 4 16.75 13.82 -9.34
C HIS A 4 15.79 13.26 -9.37
N ASN A 5 15.67 12.89 -9.74
CA ASN A 5 14.52 12.02 -9.90
C ASN A 5 14.12 11.42 -8.59
N GLN A 6 13.55 12.24 -7.78
CA GLN A 6 12.95 11.69 -6.58
C GLN A 6 11.60 11.14 -6.93
N ALA A 7 11.48 9.84 -6.84
CA ALA A 7 10.21 9.19 -6.95
C ALA A 7 9.26 9.75 -5.92
N ARG A 8 7.99 9.85 -6.30
CA ARG A 8 6.94 10.37 -5.43
C ARG A 8 5.96 9.28 -5.11
N ILE A 9 5.32 9.39 -3.94
CA ILE A 9 4.19 8.54 -3.60
C ILE A 9 2.97 9.39 -3.44
N ILE A 10 1.89 8.96 -4.09
CA ILE A 10 0.58 9.58 -3.94
C ILE A 10 -0.37 8.51 -3.44
N TRP A 11 -1.10 8.82 -2.38
CA TRP A 11 -2.16 7.95 -1.86
C TRP A 11 -3.47 8.44 -2.41
N SER A 12 -4.13 7.64 -3.23
CA SER A 12 -5.42 8.02 -3.79
C SER A 12 -6.44 8.20 -2.66
N LEU A 13 -7.51 8.91 -2.97
CA LEU A 13 -8.59 9.07 -2.00
C LEU A 13 -9.17 7.70 -1.61
N ALA A 14 -9.29 6.80 -2.58
CA ALA A 14 -9.78 5.45 -2.31
C ALA A 14 -8.85 4.72 -1.34
N ALA A 15 -7.52 4.85 -1.52
CA ALA A 15 -6.56 4.22 -0.62
C ALA A 15 -6.67 4.80 0.79
N LEU A 16 -6.85 6.10 0.91
CA LEU A 16 -7.00 6.73 2.22
C LEU A 16 -8.28 6.26 2.90
N ARG A 17 -9.36 6.11 2.15
CA ARG A 17 -10.60 5.54 2.68
C ARG A 17 -10.42 4.09 3.08
N ASP A 18 -9.63 3.34 2.34
CA ASP A 18 -9.31 1.96 2.69
C ASP A 18 -8.62 1.91 4.05
N ILE A 19 -7.66 2.80 4.29
CA ILE A 19 -6.95 2.82 5.57
C ILE A 19 -7.93 3.02 6.73
N VAL A 20 -8.90 3.90 6.57
CA VAL A 20 -9.92 4.11 7.60
C VAL A 20 -10.76 2.85 7.79
N ARG A 21 -11.20 2.22 6.69
CA ARG A 21 -11.98 0.99 6.76
C ARG A 21 -11.20 -0.14 7.42
N LEU A 22 -9.91 -0.22 7.13
CA LEU A 22 -9.09 -1.33 7.61
C LEU A 22 -8.90 -1.32 9.12
N ARG A 23 -9.16 -0.20 9.78
CA ARG A 23 -9.15 -0.17 11.24
C ARG A 23 -10.12 -1.15 11.85
N ASN A 24 -11.16 -1.54 11.11
CA ASN A 24 -12.14 -2.49 11.59
C ASN A 24 -11.57 -3.90 11.77
N PHE A 25 -10.39 -4.16 11.20
CA PHE A 25 -9.71 -5.45 11.33
C PHE A 25 -8.64 -5.43 12.42
N ILE A 26 -8.57 -4.35 13.17
CA ILE A 26 -7.64 -4.19 14.28
C ILE A 26 -8.47 -4.06 15.54
N GLU A 27 -8.02 -4.67 16.62
CA GLU A 27 -8.74 -4.60 17.89
C GLU A 27 -9.04 -3.14 18.23
N PRO A 28 -10.31 -2.79 18.54
CA PRO A 28 -10.74 -1.39 18.59
C PRO A 28 -9.95 -0.47 19.52
N HIS A 29 -9.43 -1.00 20.60
CA HIS A 29 -8.72 -0.15 21.58
C HIS A 29 -7.20 -0.33 21.51
N ASN A 30 -6.71 -0.98 20.48
CA ASN A 30 -5.28 -1.24 20.34
C ASN A 30 -4.63 -0.18 19.44
N LEU A 31 -4.35 0.98 20.04
CA LEU A 31 -3.72 2.08 19.30
C LEU A 31 -2.33 1.73 18.81
N ASP A 32 -1.62 0.92 19.56
CA ASP A 32 -0.28 0.50 19.16
C ASP A 32 -0.33 -0.35 17.89
N ALA A 33 -1.27 -1.28 17.82
CA ALA A 33 -1.43 -2.10 16.62
C ALA A 33 -1.82 -1.23 15.42
N SER A 34 -2.70 -0.24 15.61
CA SER A 34 -3.08 0.67 14.54
C SER A 34 -1.88 1.45 14.02
N ARG A 35 -1.03 1.92 14.92
CA ARG A 35 0.17 2.66 14.55
C ARG A 35 1.13 1.77 13.75
N ARG A 36 1.33 0.54 14.22
CA ARG A 36 2.25 -0.39 13.54
C ARG A 36 1.73 -0.77 12.17
N ALA A 37 0.41 -0.90 12.02
CA ALA A 37 -0.18 -1.18 10.71
C ALA A 37 0.08 -0.02 9.74
N ALA A 38 -0.13 1.21 10.19
CA ALA A 38 0.13 2.38 9.37
C ALA A 38 1.61 2.46 8.98
N GLU A 39 2.49 2.15 9.90
CA GLU A 39 3.93 2.16 9.62
C GLU A 39 4.31 1.08 8.61
N ALA A 40 3.69 -0.10 8.71
CA ALA A 40 3.95 -1.17 7.75
C ALA A 40 3.53 -0.75 6.34
N LEU A 41 2.39 -0.09 6.20
CA LEU A 41 1.93 0.39 4.90
C LEU A 41 2.83 1.49 4.34
N LYS A 42 3.26 2.42 5.18
CA LYS A 42 4.18 3.47 4.76
C LYS A 42 5.52 2.91 4.32
N LYS A 43 6.03 1.94 5.06
CA LYS A 43 7.30 1.30 4.72
C LYS A 43 7.20 0.59 3.38
N ALA A 44 6.10 -0.11 3.15
CA ALA A 44 5.87 -0.78 1.87
C ALA A 44 5.86 0.24 0.72
N ALA A 45 5.17 1.36 0.92
CA ALA A 45 5.14 2.40 -0.10
C ALA A 45 6.53 2.96 -0.38
N SER A 46 7.35 3.13 0.66
CA SER A 46 8.73 3.60 0.48
C SER A 46 9.56 2.62 -0.33
N ILE A 47 9.35 1.34 -0.11
CA ILE A 47 10.06 0.31 -0.89
C ILE A 47 9.66 0.41 -2.35
N LEU A 48 8.41 0.71 -2.65
CA LEU A 48 7.94 0.86 -4.02
C LEU A 48 8.58 2.05 -4.72
N MET A 49 8.96 3.10 -3.98
CA MET A 49 9.68 4.21 -4.60
C MET A 49 11.03 3.78 -5.14
N GLU A 50 11.70 2.85 -4.46
CA GLU A 50 13.01 2.37 -4.87
C GLU A 50 12.92 1.23 -5.86
N HIS A 51 11.85 0.44 -5.77
CA HIS A 51 11.67 -0.75 -6.60
C HIS A 51 10.23 -0.82 -7.13
N PRO A 52 9.87 0.09 -8.04
CA PRO A 52 8.47 0.18 -8.46
C PRO A 52 7.94 -1.05 -9.21
N ALA A 53 8.84 -1.88 -9.74
CA ALA A 53 8.42 -3.04 -10.52
C ALA A 53 8.35 -4.33 -9.71
N ILE A 54 8.53 -4.28 -8.37
CA ILE A 54 8.54 -5.52 -7.60
C ILE A 54 7.17 -6.14 -7.42
N GLY A 55 6.10 -5.35 -7.56
CA GLY A 55 4.76 -5.88 -7.41
C GLY A 55 4.38 -6.80 -8.56
N LYS A 56 3.49 -7.73 -8.29
CA LYS A 56 2.98 -8.65 -9.26
C LYS A 56 2.01 -7.93 -10.18
N ILE A 57 2.14 -8.13 -11.47
CA ILE A 57 1.23 -7.51 -12.44
C ILE A 57 -0.18 -8.07 -12.24
N VAL A 58 -1.16 -7.18 -12.17
CA VAL A 58 -2.55 -7.58 -12.10
C VAL A 58 -3.02 -7.86 -13.52
N GLU A 59 -3.48 -9.08 -13.73
CA GLU A 59 -3.84 -9.53 -15.08
C GLU A 59 -4.88 -8.62 -15.71
N GLY A 60 -4.64 -8.22 -16.95
CA GLY A 60 -5.54 -7.35 -17.69
C GLY A 60 -5.47 -5.90 -17.32
N ARG A 61 -4.50 -5.51 -16.50
CA ARG A 61 -4.39 -4.13 -16.03
C ARG A 61 -2.95 -3.66 -16.11
N GLN A 62 -2.75 -2.35 -15.97
CA GLN A 62 -1.42 -1.76 -15.86
C GLN A 62 -0.99 -1.62 -14.40
N GLU A 63 -1.75 -2.19 -13.51
CA GLU A 63 -1.52 -2.08 -12.08
C GLU A 63 -0.71 -3.26 -11.57
N ARG A 64 -0.06 -3.06 -10.44
CA ARG A 64 0.66 -4.10 -9.75
C ARG A 64 0.15 -4.20 -8.32
N GLU A 65 0.50 -5.30 -7.68
CA GLU A 65 0.05 -5.54 -6.32
C GLU A 65 1.17 -6.18 -5.52
N ILE A 66 1.35 -5.73 -4.28
CA ILE A 66 2.30 -6.34 -3.35
C ILE A 66 1.55 -6.80 -2.10
N PHE A 67 2.13 -7.80 -1.46
CA PHE A 67 1.67 -8.25 -0.16
C PHE A 67 2.49 -7.53 0.91
N VAL A 68 1.81 -6.97 1.91
CA VAL A 68 2.42 -6.27 3.04
C VAL A 68 2.21 -7.11 4.29
N PRO A 69 3.26 -7.77 4.80
CA PRO A 69 3.11 -8.59 6.00
C PRO A 69 2.70 -7.75 7.19
N PHE A 70 1.69 -8.20 7.90
CA PHE A 70 1.28 -7.60 9.16
C PHE A 70 0.33 -8.55 9.87
N GLY A 71 0.66 -8.91 11.12
CA GLY A 71 -0.13 -9.89 11.85
C GLY A 71 -0.16 -11.21 11.10
N GLN A 72 -1.29 -11.90 11.16
CA GLN A 72 -1.43 -13.21 10.52
C GLN A 72 -1.86 -13.13 9.06
N ARG A 73 -2.53 -12.06 8.68
CA ARG A 73 -3.15 -11.97 7.34
C ARG A 73 -2.50 -10.94 6.42
N GLY A 74 -1.97 -9.86 7.00
CA GLY A 74 -1.35 -8.82 6.20
C GLY A 74 -2.32 -8.05 5.32
N TYR A 75 -1.75 -7.30 4.39
CA TYR A 75 -2.52 -6.46 3.48
C TYR A 75 -2.07 -6.70 2.04
N ALA A 76 -2.98 -6.47 1.11
CA ALA A 76 -2.66 -6.39 -0.32
C ALA A 76 -2.75 -4.92 -0.71
N MET A 77 -1.69 -4.42 -1.34
CA MET A 77 -1.62 -3.01 -1.74
C MET A 77 -1.49 -2.96 -3.26
N ARG A 78 -2.48 -2.36 -3.91
CA ARG A 78 -2.49 -2.19 -5.35
C ARG A 78 -2.00 -0.80 -5.71
N TYR A 79 -1.14 -0.73 -6.71
CA TYR A 79 -0.54 0.54 -7.10
C TYR A 79 -0.30 0.58 -8.60
N ARG A 80 -0.06 1.78 -9.09
CA ARG A 80 0.30 2.02 -10.48
C ARG A 80 1.50 2.95 -10.49
N VAL A 81 2.37 2.75 -11.45
CA VAL A 81 3.53 3.64 -11.65
C VAL A 81 3.28 4.48 -12.89
N GLN A 82 3.42 5.76 -12.74
CA GLN A 82 3.28 6.71 -13.84
C GLN A 82 4.44 7.68 -13.74
N ASP A 83 5.31 7.64 -14.75
CA ASP A 83 6.57 8.38 -14.74
C ASP A 83 7.36 8.00 -13.49
N ASP A 84 7.71 8.93 -12.64
CA ASP A 84 8.44 8.65 -11.41
C ASP A 84 7.52 8.64 -10.17
N THR A 85 6.21 8.52 -10.40
CA THR A 85 5.22 8.57 -9.32
C THR A 85 4.60 7.20 -9.11
N VAL A 86 4.59 6.77 -7.85
CA VAL A 86 3.88 5.57 -7.43
C VAL A 86 2.55 6.03 -6.84
N ILE A 87 1.46 5.55 -7.42
CA ILE A 87 0.11 5.90 -6.97
C ILE A 87 -0.48 4.69 -6.27
N ILE A 88 -0.72 4.81 -4.96
CA ILE A 88 -1.36 3.74 -4.20
C ILE A 88 -2.85 3.85 -4.45
N LEU A 89 -3.41 2.82 -5.07
CA LEU A 89 -4.78 2.83 -5.56
C LEU A 89 -5.77 2.25 -4.57
N ARG A 90 -5.46 1.10 -4.00
CA ARG A 90 -6.35 0.39 -3.09
C ARG A 90 -5.54 -0.43 -2.09
N ILE A 91 -6.13 -0.67 -0.94
CA ILE A 91 -5.54 -1.53 0.08
C ILE A 91 -6.63 -2.43 0.65
N TRP A 92 -6.33 -3.72 0.79
CA TRP A 92 -7.26 -4.69 1.36
C TRP A 92 -6.58 -5.48 2.48
N HIS A 93 -7.37 -5.89 3.45
CA HIS A 93 -6.92 -6.84 4.48
C HIS A 93 -7.12 -8.26 3.96
N GLY A 94 -6.27 -9.18 4.40
CA GLY A 94 -6.32 -10.57 3.93
C GLY A 94 -7.62 -11.31 4.25
N LEU A 95 -8.40 -10.79 5.19
CA LEU A 95 -9.70 -11.38 5.53
C LEU A 95 -10.85 -10.81 4.71
N GLU A 96 -10.61 -9.76 3.95
CA GLU A 96 -11.68 -9.16 3.17
C GLU A 96 -11.97 -9.98 1.92
N ASP A 97 -13.25 -10.08 1.61
CA ASP A 97 -13.71 -10.68 0.37
C ASP A 97 -13.67 -9.61 -0.71
N ARG A 98 -12.95 -9.90 -1.80
CA ARG A 98 -12.86 -8.95 -2.91
C ARG A 98 -12.99 -9.67 -4.29
#